data_8c1d81ad315f068ce64d2afa229f85e2
#
_entry.id   8c1d81ad315f068ce64d2afa229f85e2
#
_cell.length_a   1.000
_cell.length_b   1.000
_cell.length_c   1.000
_cell.angle_alpha   90.00
_cell.angle_beta   90.00
_cell.angle_gamma   90.00
#
_symmetry.space_group_name_H-M   'P 1'
#
loop_
_entity.id
_entity.type
_entity.pdbx_description
1 polymer ?
#
loop_
_entity_poly.entity_id
_entity_poly.type
_entity_poly.pdbx_seq_one_letter_code
_entity_poly.pdbx_strand_id
1 'polypeptide(L)'
;MLYSLSRKEGWRRYVDAPARRRPEPLTAGQLKQLGGAAREEYDEARHDWHANFGILRTPQLAAVHDELEVIVTAGRCDPDRVRGAAVIDALPGLGKTTAANSFARGFDRAQIRRHGPLTGEGHERIPVFRAGLTSNTTLRTLNRMICGFYGHPGAGRASAAQLASQAVDCVLSCQTRVGIIDDLHFIDPRRKDGLDVSNHLKWLASELPVTSC
;
A
#
# COMPACT_ATOMS: atom_id res chain seq x y z
N MET A 1 14.99 -11.13 -3.21
CA MET A 1 14.06 -11.26 -4.35
C MET A 1 13.24 -9.98 -4.43
N LEU A 2 13.40 -9.21 -5.51
CA LEU A 2 12.67 -7.96 -5.72
C LEU A 2 11.23 -8.26 -6.15
N TYR A 3 10.26 -7.59 -5.53
CA TYR A 3 8.83 -7.67 -5.89
C TYR A 3 8.23 -6.26 -5.91
N SER A 4 7.23 -6.06 -6.77
CA SER A 4 6.57 -4.77 -6.92
C SER A 4 5.36 -4.67 -6.00
N LEU A 5 5.29 -3.62 -5.18
CA LEU A 5 4.11 -3.31 -4.36
C LEU A 5 2.90 -2.84 -5.20
N SER A 6 3.10 -2.55 -6.47
CA SER A 6 2.03 -2.19 -7.42
C SER A 6 1.36 -3.41 -8.05
N ARG A 7 1.54 -4.59 -7.47
CA ARG A 7 0.90 -5.85 -7.85
C ARG A 7 0.43 -6.56 -6.60
N LYS A 8 -0.73 -7.20 -6.64
CA LYS A 8 -1.33 -7.91 -5.50
C LYS A 8 -0.40 -8.99 -4.92
N GLU A 9 0.34 -9.70 -5.77
CA GLU A 9 1.28 -10.74 -5.33
C GLU A 9 2.46 -10.15 -4.55
N GLY A 10 2.99 -9.01 -5.04
CA GLY A 10 4.05 -8.27 -4.35
C GLY A 10 3.57 -7.65 -3.06
N TRP A 11 2.37 -7.09 -3.07
CA TRP A 11 1.72 -6.57 -1.86
C TRP A 11 1.51 -7.68 -0.83
N ARG A 12 0.98 -8.84 -1.23
CA ARG A 12 0.79 -9.98 -0.34
C ARG A 12 2.10 -10.44 0.29
N ARG A 13 3.17 -10.55 -0.50
CA ARG A 13 4.51 -10.89 0.03
C ARG A 13 5.00 -9.86 1.05
N TYR A 14 4.76 -8.57 0.81
CA TYR A 14 5.10 -7.51 1.77
C TYR A 14 4.27 -7.62 3.06
N VAL A 15 2.98 -7.86 2.93
CA VAL A 15 2.07 -8.05 4.07
C VAL A 15 2.51 -9.25 4.90
N ASP A 16 2.77 -10.38 4.28
CA ASP A 16 3.07 -11.66 4.95
C ASP A 16 4.53 -11.75 5.42
N ALA A 17 5.41 -10.88 4.94
CA ALA A 17 6.82 -10.92 5.31
C ALA A 17 7.00 -10.92 6.84
N PRO A 18 7.73 -11.90 7.40
CA PRO A 18 8.01 -11.94 8.82
C PRO A 18 8.86 -10.74 9.26
N ALA A 19 8.78 -10.40 10.54
CA ALA A 19 9.73 -9.45 11.12
C ALA A 19 11.15 -10.03 11.02
N ARG A 20 12.10 -9.22 10.55
CA ARG A 20 13.50 -9.66 10.49
C ARG A 20 14.03 -9.86 11.89
N ARG A 21 14.70 -10.96 12.08
CA ARG A 21 15.30 -11.30 13.37
C ARG A 21 16.63 -10.55 13.51
N ARG A 22 16.80 -9.83 14.61
CA ARG A 22 18.09 -9.21 14.94
C ARG A 22 19.11 -10.30 15.21
N PRO A 23 20.29 -10.27 14.58
CA PRO A 23 21.39 -11.15 14.96
C PRO A 23 21.77 -10.93 16.42
N GLU A 24 22.13 -11.98 17.11
CA GLU A 24 22.57 -11.88 18.50
C GLU A 24 23.83 -11.02 18.59
N PRO A 25 23.88 -10.01 19.48
CA PRO A 25 25.05 -9.18 19.61
C PRO A 25 26.20 -10.00 20.22
N LEU A 26 27.30 -10.10 19.51
CA LEU A 26 28.52 -10.77 19.99
C LEU A 26 29.50 -9.76 20.57
N THR A 27 30.19 -10.16 21.62
CA THR A 27 31.34 -9.41 22.17
C THR A 27 32.53 -9.44 21.22
N ALA A 28 33.46 -8.50 21.38
CA ALA A 28 34.69 -8.48 20.58
C ALA A 28 35.50 -9.78 20.68
N GLY A 29 35.49 -10.44 21.87
CA GLY A 29 36.13 -11.74 22.09
C GLY A 29 35.45 -12.85 21.27
N GLN A 30 34.13 -12.95 21.33
CA GLN A 30 33.35 -13.92 20.56
C GLN A 30 33.53 -13.73 19.06
N LEU A 31 33.54 -12.46 18.59
CA LEU A 31 33.78 -12.14 17.19
C LEU A 31 35.16 -12.59 16.69
N LYS A 32 36.20 -12.53 17.54
CA LYS A 32 37.54 -13.00 17.20
C LYS A 32 37.65 -14.53 17.17
N GLN A 33 36.78 -15.22 17.88
CA GLN A 33 36.74 -16.68 17.95
C GLN A 33 35.96 -17.30 16.77
N LEU A 34 35.19 -16.51 16.02
CA LEU A 34 34.50 -16.99 14.81
C LEU A 34 35.54 -17.32 13.73
N GLY A 35 35.49 -18.53 13.18
CA GLY A 35 36.21 -18.88 11.95
C GLY A 35 35.77 -18.06 10.75
N GLY A 36 36.54 -18.04 9.67
CA GLY A 36 36.32 -17.17 8.53
C GLY A 36 34.90 -17.21 7.98
N ALA A 37 34.37 -18.39 7.63
CA ALA A 37 33.02 -18.56 7.09
C ALA A 37 31.92 -18.15 8.08
N ALA A 38 32.03 -18.53 9.35
CA ALA A 38 31.06 -18.14 10.38
C ALA A 38 31.08 -16.63 10.67
N ARG A 39 32.21 -16.00 10.49
CA ARG A 39 32.34 -14.54 10.60
C ARG A 39 31.69 -13.85 9.45
N GLU A 40 31.87 -14.32 8.21
CA GLU A 40 31.22 -13.77 7.02
C GLU A 40 29.70 -13.89 7.12
N GLU A 41 29.18 -15.06 7.48
CA GLU A 41 27.73 -15.27 7.70
C GLU A 41 27.15 -14.32 8.76
N TYR A 42 27.86 -14.15 9.86
CA TYR A 42 27.41 -13.24 10.93
C TYR A 42 27.43 -11.77 10.47
N ASP A 43 28.47 -11.35 9.75
CA ASP A 43 28.57 -9.99 9.24
C ASP A 43 27.53 -9.73 8.14
N GLU A 44 27.23 -10.70 7.27
CA GLU A 44 26.13 -10.62 6.29
C GLU A 44 24.78 -10.47 6.98
N ALA A 45 24.49 -11.31 7.98
CA ALA A 45 23.25 -11.20 8.77
C ALA A 45 23.11 -9.83 9.45
N ARG A 46 24.22 -9.26 9.95
CA ARG A 46 24.23 -7.90 10.51
C ARG A 46 23.99 -6.84 9.47
N HIS A 47 24.64 -6.92 8.30
CA HIS A 47 24.43 -5.99 7.19
C HIS A 47 22.98 -6.02 6.73
N ASP A 48 22.41 -7.22 6.57
CA ASP A 48 21.02 -7.40 6.21
C ASP A 48 20.05 -6.78 7.23
N TRP A 49 20.33 -6.96 8.52
CA TRP A 49 19.57 -6.34 9.59
C TRP A 49 19.66 -4.82 9.53
N HIS A 50 20.87 -4.26 9.41
CA HIS A 50 21.10 -2.81 9.38
C HIS A 50 20.54 -2.15 8.11
N ALA A 51 20.61 -2.82 6.96
CA ALA A 51 20.04 -2.33 5.70
C ALA A 51 18.50 -2.34 5.70
N ASN A 52 17.89 -3.11 6.58
CA ASN A 52 16.46 -3.34 6.62
C ASN A 52 15.89 -3.11 8.02
N PHE A 53 16.27 -2.02 8.65
CA PHE A 53 15.64 -1.60 9.89
C PHE A 53 14.12 -1.59 9.72
N GLY A 54 13.43 -2.23 10.64
CA GLY A 54 11.98 -2.13 10.71
C GLY A 54 11.55 -0.68 10.89
N ILE A 55 10.28 -0.44 10.70
CA ILE A 55 9.70 0.90 10.85
C ILE A 55 9.84 1.33 12.31
N LEU A 56 10.53 2.45 12.53
CA LEU A 56 10.65 3.05 13.85
C LEU A 56 9.30 3.66 14.25
N ARG A 57 8.76 3.22 15.37
CA ARG A 57 7.52 3.76 15.93
C ARG A 57 7.82 5.10 16.61
N THR A 58 7.69 6.18 15.87
CA THR A 58 7.76 7.54 16.43
C THR A 58 6.37 8.01 16.87
N PRO A 59 6.26 8.98 17.81
CA PRO A 59 4.97 9.58 18.16
C PRO A 59 4.22 10.15 16.95
N GLN A 60 4.93 10.76 16.01
CA GLN A 60 4.36 11.30 14.77
C GLN A 60 3.76 10.20 13.90
N LEU A 61 4.46 9.08 13.72
CA LEU A 61 3.94 7.95 12.97
C LEU A 61 2.70 7.34 13.64
N ALA A 62 2.71 7.25 14.97
CA ALA A 62 1.56 6.76 15.72
C ALA A 62 0.34 7.68 15.52
N ALA A 63 0.53 9.01 15.64
CA ALA A 63 -0.55 9.98 15.42
C ALA A 63 -1.14 9.87 14.00
N VAL A 64 -0.30 9.75 12.96
CA VAL A 64 -0.77 9.55 11.58
C VAL A 64 -1.58 8.24 11.47
N HIS A 65 -1.13 7.16 12.10
CA HIS A 65 -1.85 5.88 12.07
C HIS A 65 -3.20 5.97 12.79
N ASP A 66 -3.27 6.68 13.92
CA ASP A 66 -4.51 6.88 14.68
C ASP A 66 -5.52 7.68 13.85
N GLU A 67 -5.09 8.75 13.17
CA GLU A 67 -5.94 9.53 12.27
C GLU A 67 -6.45 8.70 11.09
N LEU A 68 -5.57 7.92 10.45
CA LEU A 68 -5.98 7.02 9.36
C LEU A 68 -6.98 5.96 9.82
N GLU A 69 -6.81 5.40 11.03
CA GLU A 69 -7.76 4.44 11.60
C GLU A 69 -9.14 5.08 11.83
N VAL A 70 -9.18 6.32 12.31
CA VAL A 70 -10.44 7.08 12.47
C VAL A 70 -11.13 7.25 11.12
N ILE A 71 -10.41 7.70 10.08
CA ILE A 71 -10.98 7.92 8.75
C ILE A 71 -11.50 6.61 8.14
N VAL A 72 -10.70 5.53 8.20
CA VAL A 72 -11.11 4.21 7.67
C VAL A 72 -12.29 3.64 8.45
N THR A 73 -12.36 3.89 9.76
CA THR A 73 -13.48 3.45 10.59
C THR A 73 -14.73 4.25 10.28
N ALA A 74 -14.63 5.57 10.13
CA ALA A 74 -15.73 6.42 9.68
C ALA A 74 -16.26 6.03 8.29
N GLY A 75 -15.41 5.50 7.42
CA GLY A 75 -15.79 4.97 6.11
C GLY A 75 -16.65 3.68 6.15
N ARG A 76 -16.96 3.14 7.35
CA ARG A 76 -17.93 2.03 7.54
C ARG A 76 -19.37 2.51 7.65
N CYS A 77 -19.60 3.80 7.53
CA CYS A 77 -20.95 4.37 7.58
C CYS A 77 -21.80 3.90 6.38
N ASP A 78 -23.08 4.20 6.47
CA ASP A 78 -24.06 3.87 5.44
C ASP A 78 -23.67 4.40 4.05
N PRO A 79 -24.10 3.75 2.98
CA PRO A 79 -23.70 4.09 1.60
C PRO A 79 -24.05 5.53 1.17
N ASP A 80 -24.98 6.17 1.84
CA ASP A 80 -25.45 7.55 1.58
C ASP A 80 -24.52 8.63 2.17
N ARG A 81 -23.49 8.23 2.92
CA ARG A 81 -22.54 9.16 3.54
C ARG A 81 -21.26 9.28 2.74
N VAL A 82 -20.76 10.50 2.66
CA VAL A 82 -19.46 10.79 2.04
C VAL A 82 -18.35 10.13 2.86
N ARG A 83 -17.51 9.34 2.20
CA ARG A 83 -16.35 8.71 2.82
C ARG A 83 -15.15 9.65 2.80
N GLY A 84 -14.37 9.61 3.88
CA GLY A 84 -13.19 10.44 4.02
C GLY A 84 -12.03 9.95 3.14
N ALA A 85 -11.26 10.91 2.65
CA ALA A 85 -9.94 10.66 2.10
C ALA A 85 -8.90 11.37 2.97
N ALA A 86 -7.73 10.75 3.15
CA ALA A 86 -6.60 11.36 3.83
C ALA A 86 -5.51 11.74 2.85
N VAL A 87 -4.85 12.86 3.08
CA VAL A 87 -3.63 13.26 2.36
C VAL A 87 -2.52 13.41 3.37
N ILE A 88 -1.47 12.61 3.22
CA ILE A 88 -0.25 12.73 4.02
C ILE A 88 0.69 13.69 3.30
N ASP A 89 0.78 14.93 3.77
CA ASP A 89 1.68 15.93 3.24
C ASP A 89 2.87 16.16 4.18
N ALA A 90 4.06 16.15 3.61
CA ALA A 90 5.32 16.44 4.31
C ALA A 90 6.44 16.64 3.30
N LEU A 91 7.57 17.17 3.73
CA LEU A 91 8.76 17.31 2.89
C LEU A 91 9.24 15.95 2.34
N PRO A 92 9.94 15.92 1.19
CA PRO A 92 10.55 14.70 0.67
C PRO A 92 11.45 14.02 1.71
N GLY A 93 11.46 12.69 1.72
CA GLY A 93 12.32 11.91 2.64
C GLY A 93 11.77 11.72 4.05
N LEU A 94 10.67 12.37 4.45
CA LEU A 94 10.08 12.25 5.80
C LEU A 94 9.20 11.01 6.01
N GLY A 95 9.23 10.05 5.10
CA GLY A 95 8.60 8.74 5.33
C GLY A 95 7.11 8.66 5.04
N LYS A 96 6.51 9.55 4.22
CA LYS A 96 5.10 9.51 3.81
C LYS A 96 4.68 8.13 3.30
N THR A 97 5.37 7.64 2.29
CA THR A 97 5.14 6.30 1.70
C THR A 97 5.28 5.19 2.75
N THR A 98 6.26 5.32 3.66
CA THR A 98 6.45 4.35 4.75
C THR A 98 5.28 4.38 5.72
N ALA A 99 4.78 5.55 6.09
CA ALA A 99 3.63 5.70 6.98
C ALA A 99 2.38 5.06 6.35
N ALA A 100 2.04 5.40 5.11
CA ALA A 100 0.90 4.85 4.40
C ALA A 100 1.01 3.32 4.23
N ASN A 101 2.15 2.82 3.76
CA ASN A 101 2.35 1.38 3.55
C ASN A 101 2.32 0.59 4.87
N SER A 102 2.87 1.13 5.97
CA SER A 102 2.87 0.44 7.26
C SER A 102 1.49 0.36 7.89
N PHE A 103 0.72 1.45 7.81
CA PHE A 103 -0.68 1.46 8.21
C PHE A 103 -1.47 0.40 7.44
N ALA A 104 -1.40 0.48 6.11
CA ALA A 104 -2.16 -0.40 5.23
C ALA A 104 -1.76 -1.89 5.39
N ARG A 105 -0.48 -2.19 5.64
CA ARG A 105 -0.02 -3.53 6.00
C ARG A 105 -0.69 -4.05 7.27
N GLY A 106 -0.76 -3.23 8.30
CA GLY A 106 -1.44 -3.56 9.56
C GLY A 106 -2.93 -3.80 9.36
N PHE A 107 -3.57 -2.92 8.60
CA PHE A 107 -4.97 -3.00 8.24
C PHE A 107 -5.28 -4.28 7.43
N ASP A 108 -4.51 -4.56 6.38
CA ASP A 108 -4.67 -5.76 5.54
C ASP A 108 -4.62 -7.04 6.38
N ARG A 109 -3.58 -7.19 7.20
CA ARG A 109 -3.45 -8.33 8.14
C ARG A 109 -4.65 -8.47 9.08
N ALA A 110 -5.15 -7.36 9.59
CA ALA A 110 -6.30 -7.36 10.49
C ALA A 110 -7.59 -7.80 9.77
N GLN A 111 -7.80 -7.34 8.53
CA GLN A 111 -8.95 -7.73 7.71
C GLN A 111 -8.91 -9.21 7.34
N ILE A 112 -7.77 -9.71 6.86
CA ILE A 112 -7.62 -11.13 6.50
C ILE A 112 -7.78 -12.03 7.74
N ARG A 113 -7.20 -11.63 8.89
CA ARG A 113 -7.36 -12.39 10.14
C ARG A 113 -8.81 -12.45 10.61
N ARG A 114 -9.58 -11.36 10.42
CA ARG A 114 -10.98 -11.26 10.87
C ARG A 114 -11.97 -11.93 9.92
N HIS A 115 -11.76 -11.83 8.63
CA HIS A 115 -12.77 -12.19 7.62
C HIS A 115 -12.32 -13.33 6.70
N GLY A 116 -11.09 -13.81 6.82
CA GLY A 116 -10.50 -14.83 5.96
C GLY A 116 -10.01 -14.29 4.62
N PRO A 117 -9.27 -15.12 3.85
CA PRO A 117 -8.64 -14.74 2.59
C PRO A 117 -9.61 -14.71 1.39
N LEU A 118 -10.83 -15.21 1.55
CA LEU A 118 -11.86 -15.21 0.51
C LEU A 118 -13.06 -14.37 0.93
N THR A 119 -13.74 -13.80 -0.06
CA THR A 119 -15.02 -13.12 0.11
C THR A 119 -16.16 -14.13 0.20
N GLY A 120 -17.36 -13.70 0.57
CA GLY A 120 -18.53 -14.56 0.58
C GLY A 120 -18.91 -15.12 -0.80
N GLU A 121 -18.47 -14.48 -1.87
CA GLU A 121 -18.68 -14.90 -3.26
C GLU A 121 -17.52 -15.74 -3.80
N GLY A 122 -16.52 -16.08 -2.97
CA GLY A 122 -15.39 -16.92 -3.33
C GLY A 122 -14.23 -16.18 -4.05
N HIS A 123 -14.27 -14.86 -4.18
CA HIS A 123 -13.17 -14.09 -4.72
C HIS A 123 -12.04 -13.93 -3.70
N GLU A 124 -10.81 -13.72 -4.17
CA GLU A 124 -9.69 -13.37 -3.30
C GLU A 124 -10.00 -12.04 -2.58
N ARG A 125 -9.92 -12.04 -1.25
CA ARG A 125 -10.05 -10.82 -0.46
C ARG A 125 -8.75 -10.02 -0.54
N ILE A 126 -8.84 -8.78 -1.02
CA ILE A 126 -7.72 -7.86 -1.16
C ILE A 126 -8.09 -6.55 -0.45
N PRO A 127 -7.86 -6.44 0.87
CA PRO A 127 -8.30 -5.30 1.67
C PRO A 127 -7.69 -3.97 1.25
N VAL A 128 -6.53 -4.01 0.60
CA VAL A 128 -5.75 -2.84 0.21
C VAL A 128 -5.30 -2.96 -1.24
N PHE A 129 -5.46 -1.90 -2.03
CA PHE A 129 -4.70 -1.74 -3.28
C PHE A 129 -3.70 -0.58 -3.18
N ARG A 130 -2.67 -0.62 -4.04
CA ARG A 130 -1.69 0.45 -4.15
C ARG A 130 -1.42 0.81 -5.60
N ALA A 131 -1.48 2.11 -5.91
CA ALA A 131 -1.08 2.69 -7.18
C ALA A 131 -0.05 3.81 -6.94
N GLY A 132 1.07 3.77 -7.63
CA GLY A 132 2.07 4.86 -7.63
C GLY A 132 1.92 5.68 -8.89
N LEU A 133 1.67 6.98 -8.75
CA LEU A 133 1.51 7.87 -9.89
C LEU A 133 2.88 8.16 -10.53
N THR A 134 2.83 8.50 -11.81
CA THR A 134 4.00 8.93 -12.57
C THR A 134 3.72 10.28 -13.23
N SER A 135 4.77 10.97 -13.68
CA SER A 135 4.60 12.16 -14.50
C SER A 135 3.70 11.83 -15.70
N ASN A 136 2.72 12.70 -15.96
CA ASN A 136 1.71 12.53 -17.02
C ASN A 136 0.69 11.38 -16.78
N THR A 137 0.38 11.06 -15.53
CA THR A 137 -0.71 10.13 -15.23
C THR A 137 -2.03 10.73 -15.70
N THR A 138 -2.68 10.03 -16.63
CA THR A 138 -4.03 10.31 -17.11
C THR A 138 -5.04 9.44 -16.37
N LEU A 139 -6.32 9.78 -16.47
CA LEU A 139 -7.42 8.95 -15.94
C LEU A 139 -7.36 7.50 -16.45
N ARG A 140 -7.08 7.31 -17.74
CA ARG A 140 -6.90 5.97 -18.33
C ARG A 140 -5.74 5.23 -17.68
N THR A 141 -4.62 5.93 -17.47
CA THR A 141 -3.41 5.33 -16.87
C THR A 141 -3.66 4.94 -15.41
N LEU A 142 -4.35 5.80 -14.62
CA LEU A 142 -4.71 5.49 -13.24
C LEU A 142 -5.58 4.23 -13.14
N ASN A 143 -6.67 4.16 -13.90
CA ASN A 143 -7.55 2.99 -13.89
C ASN A 143 -6.82 1.72 -14.38
N ARG A 144 -5.92 1.84 -15.36
CA ARG A 144 -5.07 0.74 -15.78
C ARG A 144 -4.12 0.27 -14.67
N MET A 145 -3.57 1.19 -13.88
CA MET A 145 -2.74 0.84 -12.72
C MET A 145 -3.55 0.10 -11.65
N ILE A 146 -4.77 0.56 -11.36
CA ILE A 146 -5.68 -0.12 -10.42
C ILE A 146 -6.00 -1.53 -10.93
N CYS A 147 -6.51 -1.69 -12.15
CA CYS A 147 -6.75 -3.01 -12.75
C CYS A 147 -5.49 -3.89 -12.77
N GLY A 148 -4.33 -3.29 -13.08
CA GLY A 148 -3.03 -3.94 -13.09
C GLY A 148 -2.61 -4.44 -11.71
N PHE A 149 -2.94 -3.74 -10.65
CA PHE A 149 -2.68 -4.20 -9.28
C PHE A 149 -3.39 -5.54 -9.00
N TYR A 150 -4.67 -5.66 -9.39
CA TYR A 150 -5.44 -6.90 -9.23
C TYR A 150 -5.07 -7.99 -10.23
N GLY A 151 -4.24 -7.69 -11.24
CA GLY A 151 -3.90 -8.64 -12.30
C GLY A 151 -5.04 -8.86 -13.29
N HIS A 152 -5.96 -7.87 -13.46
CA HIS A 152 -7.10 -7.99 -14.36
C HIS A 152 -6.64 -8.16 -15.83
N PRO A 153 -7.11 -9.18 -16.56
CA PRO A 153 -6.61 -9.51 -17.92
C PRO A 153 -6.92 -8.41 -18.95
N GLY A 154 -7.99 -7.63 -18.74
CA GLY A 154 -8.40 -6.52 -19.60
C GLY A 154 -7.53 -5.26 -19.50
N ALA A 155 -6.65 -5.15 -18.51
CA ALA A 155 -5.89 -3.93 -18.22
C ALA A 155 -5.04 -3.39 -19.40
N GLY A 156 -4.62 -4.24 -20.33
CA GLY A 156 -3.78 -3.88 -21.47
C GLY A 156 -4.52 -3.34 -22.70
N ARG A 157 -5.76 -3.75 -22.94
CA ARG A 157 -6.47 -3.54 -24.22
C ARG A 157 -7.78 -2.73 -24.11
N ALA A 158 -8.29 -2.50 -22.90
CA ALA A 158 -9.56 -1.84 -22.67
C ALA A 158 -9.54 -0.33 -22.96
N SER A 159 -10.69 0.23 -23.34
CA SER A 159 -10.91 1.67 -23.43
C SER A 159 -10.86 2.34 -22.05
N ALA A 160 -10.80 3.68 -21.99
CA ALA A 160 -10.79 4.40 -20.72
C ALA A 160 -12.05 4.12 -19.87
N ALA A 161 -13.23 4.08 -20.51
CA ALA A 161 -14.49 3.78 -19.83
C ALA A 161 -14.54 2.33 -19.31
N GLN A 162 -14.08 1.36 -20.10
CA GLN A 162 -14.00 -0.04 -19.68
C GLN A 162 -13.02 -0.22 -18.52
N LEU A 163 -11.87 0.47 -18.53
CA LEU A 163 -10.91 0.42 -17.42
C LEU A 163 -11.51 1.00 -16.14
N ALA A 164 -12.31 2.07 -16.22
CA ALA A 164 -12.97 2.65 -15.06
C ALA A 164 -13.97 1.64 -14.44
N SER A 165 -14.83 1.03 -15.26
CA SER A 165 -15.75 -0.01 -14.80
C SER A 165 -15.00 -1.21 -14.19
N GLN A 166 -13.99 -1.73 -14.87
CA GLN A 166 -13.18 -2.86 -14.38
C GLN A 166 -12.48 -2.55 -13.08
N ALA A 167 -11.99 -1.31 -12.88
CA ALA A 167 -11.38 -0.91 -11.62
C ALA A 167 -12.37 -0.94 -10.46
N VAL A 168 -13.60 -0.45 -10.69
CA VAL A 168 -14.70 -0.53 -9.71
C VAL A 168 -15.04 -1.99 -9.39
N ASP A 169 -15.24 -2.81 -10.42
CA ASP A 169 -15.56 -4.23 -10.27
C ASP A 169 -14.48 -4.98 -9.47
N CYS A 170 -13.20 -4.71 -9.74
CA CYS A 170 -12.10 -5.30 -8.96
C CYS A 170 -12.15 -4.90 -7.48
N VAL A 171 -12.36 -3.61 -7.19
CA VAL A 171 -12.44 -3.10 -5.82
C VAL A 171 -13.61 -3.74 -5.06
N LEU A 172 -14.78 -3.82 -5.67
CA LEU A 172 -15.98 -4.35 -5.05
C LEU A 172 -15.88 -5.87 -4.86
N SER A 173 -15.52 -6.62 -5.91
CA SER A 173 -15.41 -8.09 -5.86
C SER A 173 -14.37 -8.57 -4.87
N CYS A 174 -13.23 -7.85 -4.74
CA CYS A 174 -12.18 -8.16 -3.79
C CYS A 174 -12.43 -7.60 -2.38
N GLN A 175 -13.55 -6.89 -2.16
CA GLN A 175 -13.90 -6.23 -0.90
C GLN A 175 -12.78 -5.31 -0.38
N THR A 176 -12.18 -4.55 -1.26
CA THR A 176 -11.12 -3.59 -0.93
C THR A 176 -11.70 -2.42 -0.13
N ARG A 177 -10.97 -1.97 0.88
CA ARG A 177 -11.39 -0.93 1.82
C ARG A 177 -10.43 0.26 1.89
N VAL A 178 -9.19 0.08 1.50
CA VAL A 178 -8.16 1.12 1.49
C VAL A 178 -7.46 1.15 0.15
N GLY A 179 -7.37 2.33 -0.46
CA GLY A 179 -6.55 2.59 -1.64
C GLY A 179 -5.40 3.52 -1.27
N ILE A 180 -4.17 3.11 -1.58
CA ILE A 180 -3.00 3.97 -1.47
C ILE A 180 -2.69 4.52 -2.85
N ILE A 181 -2.74 5.85 -2.98
CA ILE A 181 -2.29 6.56 -4.17
C ILE A 181 -1.01 7.32 -3.78
N ASP A 182 0.12 6.80 -4.20
CA ASP A 182 1.43 7.38 -3.89
C ASP A 182 1.85 8.39 -4.96
N ASP A 183 2.72 9.32 -4.58
CA ASP A 183 3.27 10.33 -5.49
C ASP A 183 2.23 11.31 -6.08
N LEU A 184 1.27 11.75 -5.27
CA LEU A 184 0.22 12.72 -5.67
C LEU A 184 0.80 14.02 -6.25
N HIS A 185 2.04 14.38 -5.94
CA HIS A 185 2.70 15.57 -6.48
C HIS A 185 2.87 15.55 -8.00
N PHE A 186 2.72 14.40 -8.68
CA PHE A 186 2.67 14.32 -10.14
C PHE A 186 1.34 14.77 -10.74
N ILE A 187 0.30 14.98 -9.92
CA ILE A 187 -0.96 15.58 -10.36
C ILE A 187 -0.82 17.10 -10.32
N ASP A 188 -0.76 17.73 -11.49
CA ASP A 188 -0.86 19.20 -11.59
C ASP A 188 -2.30 19.60 -11.84
N PRO A 189 -3.03 20.13 -10.82
CA PRO A 189 -4.44 20.50 -10.97
C PRO A 189 -4.68 21.67 -11.93
N ARG A 190 -3.62 22.36 -12.38
CA ARG A 190 -3.71 23.45 -13.39
C ARG A 190 -3.82 22.88 -14.79
N ARG A 191 -3.43 21.62 -15.00
CA ARG A 191 -3.56 20.91 -16.27
C ARG A 191 -4.88 20.15 -16.30
N LYS A 192 -5.53 20.10 -17.47
CA LYS A 192 -6.80 19.39 -17.65
C LYS A 192 -6.73 17.93 -17.17
N ASP A 193 -5.69 17.21 -17.59
CA ASP A 193 -5.50 15.79 -17.21
C ASP A 193 -5.35 15.62 -15.69
N GLY A 194 -4.65 16.54 -15.02
CA GLY A 194 -4.48 16.51 -13.57
C GLY A 194 -5.78 16.80 -12.82
N LEU A 195 -6.59 17.75 -13.32
CA LEU A 195 -7.91 18.03 -12.77
C LEU A 195 -8.86 16.83 -12.94
N ASP A 196 -8.85 16.19 -14.11
CA ASP A 196 -9.66 14.99 -14.38
C ASP A 196 -9.28 13.84 -13.45
N VAL A 197 -7.99 13.60 -13.23
CA VAL A 197 -7.48 12.58 -12.26
C VAL A 197 -7.93 12.94 -10.85
N SER A 198 -7.77 14.20 -10.42
CA SER A 198 -8.18 14.64 -9.07
C SER A 198 -9.69 14.45 -8.84
N ASN A 199 -10.51 14.81 -9.83
CA ASN A 199 -11.95 14.63 -9.74
C ASN A 199 -12.34 13.15 -9.73
N HIS A 200 -11.63 12.31 -10.48
CA HIS A 200 -11.87 10.87 -10.47
C HIS A 200 -11.47 10.22 -9.13
N LEU A 201 -10.40 10.67 -8.50
CA LEU A 201 -10.03 10.19 -7.15
C LEU A 201 -11.10 10.56 -6.12
N LYS A 202 -11.66 11.76 -6.21
CA LYS A 202 -12.81 12.17 -5.37
C LYS A 202 -14.03 11.29 -5.63
N TRP A 203 -14.33 11.03 -6.91
CA TRP A 203 -15.44 10.14 -7.28
C TRP A 203 -15.19 8.71 -6.76
N LEU A 204 -13.99 8.15 -6.93
CA LEU A 204 -13.64 6.85 -6.37
C LEU A 204 -13.84 6.80 -4.86
N ALA A 205 -13.46 7.84 -4.14
CA ALA A 205 -13.63 7.91 -2.69
C ALA A 205 -15.11 8.00 -2.27
N SER A 206 -15.99 8.58 -3.10
CA SER A 206 -17.43 8.67 -2.81
C SER A 206 -18.21 7.42 -3.22
N GLU A 207 -17.86 6.80 -4.33
CA GLU A 207 -18.58 5.64 -4.87
C GLU A 207 -18.11 4.30 -4.27
N LEU A 208 -16.84 4.21 -3.88
CA LEU A 208 -16.27 2.97 -3.39
C LEU A 208 -16.12 2.99 -1.87
N PRO A 209 -16.23 1.82 -1.19
CA PRO A 209 -15.96 1.71 0.23
C PRO A 209 -14.45 1.81 0.52
N VAL A 210 -13.76 2.77 -0.13
CA VAL A 210 -12.31 2.91 -0.15
C VAL A 210 -11.94 4.27 0.40
N THR A 211 -11.02 4.28 1.37
CA THR A 211 -10.36 5.49 1.85
C THR A 211 -9.02 5.62 1.13
N SER A 212 -8.80 6.73 0.42
CA SER A 212 -7.54 7.02 -0.28
C SER A 212 -6.58 7.75 0.68
N CYS A 213 -5.34 7.33 0.72
CA CYS A 213 -4.26 7.96 1.50
C CYS A 213 -3.22 8.58 0.59
#